data_be9e2da7e756d7f533a739653a93279f
#
_entry.id   be9e2da7e756d7f533a739653a93279f
#
_cell.length_a   1.000
_cell.length_b   1.000
_cell.length_c   1.000
_cell.angle_alpha   90.00
_cell.angle_beta   90.00
_cell.angle_gamma   90.00
#
_symmetry.space_group_name_H-M   'P 1'
#
loop_
_entity.id
_entity.type
_entity.pdbx_description
1 polymer ?
#
loop_
_entity_poly.entity_id
_entity_poly.type
_entity_poly.pdbx_seq_one_letter_code
_entity_poly.pdbx_strand_id
1 'polypeptide(L)'
;DNKFVLALGFKKYPMLIFGDNSLLHSLALNLTQQNFTFDRILAPAETAKSFINCFEQIYGGDHEIVHSMDIMMCTKLIKNDTNTSSVEYAKQSDVQEIANIIYQFNLNVHQHSEPISTFVDDVKNRINNFVLIRLDNKIVSIAQKTREDENLCSISSVYTREDYRCRGLSRKIMTFLTNQIIESGKIAYLFVDKTNPISNHLYTSIGYSYI
;
A
#
# COMPACT_ATOMS: atom_id res chain seq x y z
N ASP A 1 -0.80 -16.18 -30.00
CA ASP A 1 -0.77 -15.61 -28.63
C ASP A 1 -2.06 -14.86 -28.40
N ASN A 2 -2.85 -15.30 -27.44
CA ASN A 2 -4.09 -14.60 -27.08
C ASN A 2 -3.75 -13.35 -26.25
N LYS A 3 -3.84 -12.18 -26.89
CA LYS A 3 -3.71 -10.89 -26.21
C LYS A 3 -5.00 -10.58 -25.45
N PHE A 4 -4.87 -10.01 -24.27
CA PHE A 4 -6.00 -9.51 -23.50
C PHE A 4 -5.65 -8.22 -22.78
N VAL A 5 -6.65 -7.43 -22.46
CA VAL A 5 -6.59 -6.33 -21.51
C VAL A 5 -7.79 -6.47 -20.56
N LEU A 6 -7.56 -6.25 -19.28
CA LEU A 6 -8.55 -6.31 -18.23
C LEU A 6 -8.67 -4.95 -17.56
N ALA A 7 -9.90 -4.47 -17.38
CA ALA A 7 -10.22 -3.33 -16.53
C ALA A 7 -11.20 -3.78 -15.44
N LEU A 8 -10.83 -3.59 -14.18
CA LEU A 8 -11.66 -3.91 -13.03
C LEU A 8 -12.01 -2.61 -12.29
N GLY A 9 -13.26 -2.20 -12.37
CA GLY A 9 -13.77 -1.00 -11.72
C GLY A 9 -14.62 -1.31 -10.50
N PHE A 10 -14.37 -0.58 -9.40
CA PHE A 10 -15.13 -0.65 -8.16
C PHE A 10 -15.48 0.77 -7.70
N LYS A 11 -16.70 0.99 -7.23
CA LYS A 11 -17.22 2.34 -6.88
C LYS A 11 -16.31 3.19 -5.96
N LYS A 12 -15.51 2.56 -5.11
CA LYS A 12 -14.67 3.26 -4.11
C LYS A 12 -13.18 3.20 -4.39
N TYR A 13 -12.75 2.43 -5.40
CA TYR A 13 -11.34 2.16 -5.66
C TYR A 13 -10.97 2.59 -7.07
N PRO A 14 -9.69 2.91 -7.31
CA PRO A 14 -9.20 3.12 -8.67
C PRO A 14 -9.55 1.94 -9.57
N MET A 15 -9.90 2.20 -10.81
CA MET A 15 -10.04 1.15 -11.82
C MET A 15 -8.67 0.52 -12.09
N LEU A 16 -8.54 -0.77 -11.88
CA LEU A 16 -7.32 -1.51 -12.17
C LEU A 16 -7.27 -1.82 -13.66
N ILE A 17 -6.13 -1.54 -14.31
CA ILE A 17 -5.89 -1.90 -15.71
C ILE A 17 -4.64 -2.78 -15.78
N PHE A 18 -4.77 -3.91 -16.45
CA PHE A 18 -3.69 -4.87 -16.65
C PHE A 18 -3.82 -5.58 -17.98
N GLY A 19 -2.71 -5.84 -18.68
CA GLY A 19 -2.69 -6.62 -19.91
C GLY A 19 -1.85 -6.02 -21.01
N ASP A 20 -2.16 -6.35 -22.27
CA ASP A 20 -1.41 -5.92 -23.44
C ASP A 20 -1.73 -4.47 -23.84
N ASN A 21 -0.72 -3.61 -23.81
CA ASN A 21 -0.87 -2.19 -24.15
C ASN A 21 -1.40 -1.96 -25.57
N SER A 22 -1.23 -2.90 -26.51
CA SER A 22 -1.77 -2.76 -27.88
C SER A 22 -3.30 -2.76 -27.94
N LEU A 23 -3.98 -3.18 -26.86
CA LEU A 23 -5.44 -3.22 -26.75
C LEU A 23 -6.04 -2.02 -25.99
N LEU A 24 -5.21 -1.12 -25.44
CA LEU A 24 -5.68 -0.02 -24.59
C LEU A 24 -6.59 0.97 -25.34
N HIS A 25 -6.33 1.22 -26.61
CA HIS A 25 -7.22 2.04 -27.44
C HIS A 25 -8.61 1.43 -27.56
N SER A 26 -8.69 0.12 -27.81
CA SER A 26 -9.98 -0.59 -27.88
C SER A 26 -10.69 -0.62 -26.52
N LEU A 27 -9.93 -0.73 -25.42
CA LEU A 27 -10.49 -0.63 -24.08
C LEU A 27 -11.08 0.76 -23.84
N ALA A 28 -10.36 1.84 -24.16
CA ALA A 28 -10.84 3.21 -23.99
C ALA A 28 -12.12 3.47 -24.80
N LEU A 29 -12.18 3.02 -26.06
CA LEU A 29 -13.39 3.10 -26.88
C LEU A 29 -14.56 2.37 -26.25
N ASN A 30 -14.36 1.14 -25.76
CA ASN A 30 -15.40 0.33 -25.16
C ASN A 30 -15.97 0.98 -23.88
N LEU A 31 -15.10 1.49 -22.99
CA LEU A 31 -15.52 2.19 -21.79
C LEU A 31 -16.35 3.44 -22.10
N THR A 32 -15.95 4.20 -23.13
CA THR A 32 -16.66 5.39 -23.59
C THR A 32 -18.04 5.04 -24.17
N GLN A 33 -18.12 3.99 -25.00
CA GLN A 33 -19.38 3.54 -25.58
C GLN A 33 -20.37 3.01 -24.55
N GLN A 34 -19.85 2.43 -23.46
CA GLN A 34 -20.67 1.94 -22.34
C GLN A 34 -21.01 3.05 -21.33
N ASN A 35 -20.58 4.28 -21.54
CA ASN A 35 -20.70 5.38 -20.58
C ASN A 35 -20.15 5.00 -19.19
N PHE A 36 -19.10 4.19 -19.16
CA PHE A 36 -18.47 3.77 -17.91
C PHE A 36 -17.68 4.94 -17.33
N THR A 37 -17.99 5.31 -16.09
CA THR A 37 -17.34 6.40 -15.38
C THR A 37 -16.35 5.93 -14.35
N PHE A 38 -15.20 6.56 -14.29
CA PHE A 38 -14.18 6.36 -13.26
C PHE A 38 -13.49 7.72 -12.98
N ASP A 39 -13.00 7.87 -11.78
CA ASP A 39 -12.25 9.07 -11.37
C ASP A 39 -10.74 8.81 -11.25
N ARG A 40 -10.35 7.56 -11.07
CA ARG A 40 -8.95 7.16 -10.89
C ARG A 40 -8.66 5.82 -11.54
N ILE A 41 -7.43 5.66 -12.00
CA ILE A 41 -6.90 4.39 -12.46
C ILE A 41 -5.65 3.98 -11.67
N LEU A 42 -5.40 2.69 -11.59
CA LEU A 42 -4.17 2.10 -11.07
C LEU A 42 -3.68 1.05 -12.06
N ALA A 43 -2.49 1.24 -12.59
CA ALA A 43 -1.88 0.36 -13.58
C ALA A 43 -0.35 0.46 -13.50
N PRO A 44 0.41 -0.45 -14.13
CA PRO A 44 1.83 -0.24 -14.41
C PRO A 44 2.04 1.11 -15.13
N ALA A 45 3.12 1.81 -14.82
CA ALA A 45 3.31 3.21 -15.24
C ALA A 45 3.14 3.43 -16.76
N GLU A 46 3.72 2.57 -17.59
CA GLU A 46 3.60 2.66 -19.04
C GLU A 46 2.17 2.35 -19.54
N THR A 47 1.49 1.40 -18.89
CA THR A 47 0.08 1.07 -19.18
C THR A 47 -0.83 2.25 -18.82
N ALA A 48 -0.63 2.84 -17.64
CA ALA A 48 -1.39 4.02 -17.20
C ALA A 48 -1.24 5.17 -18.19
N LYS A 49 0.00 5.53 -18.54
CA LYS A 49 0.32 6.59 -19.49
C LYS A 49 -0.29 6.34 -20.87
N SER A 50 -0.15 5.11 -21.39
CA SER A 50 -0.68 4.75 -22.70
C SER A 50 -2.21 4.76 -22.70
N PHE A 51 -2.85 4.26 -21.65
CA PHE A 51 -4.31 4.27 -21.54
C PHE A 51 -4.86 5.68 -21.46
N ILE A 52 -4.29 6.54 -20.62
CA ILE A 52 -4.73 7.93 -20.48
C ILE A 52 -4.60 8.69 -21.80
N ASN A 53 -3.48 8.55 -22.51
CA ASN A 53 -3.32 9.17 -23.82
C ASN A 53 -4.42 8.74 -24.82
N CYS A 54 -4.77 7.45 -24.84
CA CYS A 54 -5.88 6.97 -25.69
C CYS A 54 -7.23 7.53 -25.22
N PHE A 55 -7.48 7.55 -23.93
CA PHE A 55 -8.75 8.01 -23.37
C PHE A 55 -8.98 9.52 -23.60
N GLU A 56 -7.96 10.34 -23.39
CA GLU A 56 -8.01 11.78 -23.66
C GLU A 56 -8.24 12.11 -25.13
N GLN A 57 -7.66 11.34 -26.05
CA GLN A 57 -7.90 11.51 -27.49
C GLN A 57 -9.35 11.21 -27.89
N ILE A 58 -10.02 10.29 -27.21
CA ILE A 58 -11.39 9.86 -27.53
C ILE A 58 -12.43 10.71 -26.78
N TYR A 59 -12.19 10.96 -25.49
CA TYR A 59 -13.15 11.56 -24.57
C TYR A 59 -12.83 13.00 -24.21
N GLY A 60 -11.55 13.39 -24.30
CA GLY A 60 -11.04 14.67 -23.81
C GLY A 60 -10.79 14.63 -22.31
N GLY A 61 -10.43 15.78 -21.74
CA GLY A 61 -10.14 15.95 -20.31
C GLY A 61 -8.64 16.03 -20.03
N ASP A 62 -8.34 16.23 -18.76
CA ASP A 62 -6.98 16.31 -18.23
C ASP A 62 -6.79 15.29 -17.12
N HIS A 63 -5.55 14.91 -16.84
CA HIS A 63 -5.20 14.01 -15.76
C HIS A 63 -4.06 14.56 -14.90
N GLU A 64 -3.96 14.05 -13.68
CA GLU A 64 -2.80 14.24 -12.81
C GLU A 64 -2.27 12.89 -12.30
N ILE A 65 -0.96 12.82 -12.07
CA ILE A 65 -0.35 11.67 -11.43
C ILE A 65 -0.36 11.91 -9.92
N VAL A 66 -1.29 11.26 -9.22
CA VAL A 66 -1.44 11.41 -7.76
C VAL A 66 -0.32 10.66 -7.01
N HIS A 67 0.01 9.45 -7.47
CA HIS A 67 1.05 8.62 -6.85
C HIS A 67 1.87 7.88 -7.90
N SER A 68 3.18 7.83 -7.68
CA SER A 68 4.10 6.96 -8.40
C SER A 68 4.83 6.07 -7.40
N MET A 69 4.54 4.77 -7.46
CA MET A 69 5.03 3.81 -6.48
C MET A 69 5.88 2.74 -7.15
N ASP A 70 6.94 2.32 -6.48
CA ASP A 70 7.69 1.13 -6.81
C ASP A 70 7.25 -0.04 -5.92
N ILE A 71 7.52 -1.25 -6.39
CA ILE A 71 7.36 -2.46 -5.58
C ILE A 71 8.74 -2.89 -5.10
N MET A 72 8.83 -3.20 -3.80
CA MET A 72 10.01 -3.82 -3.22
C MET A 72 9.66 -5.16 -2.62
N MET A 73 10.56 -6.14 -2.77
CA MET A 73 10.41 -7.50 -2.22
C MET A 73 11.57 -7.85 -1.30
N CYS A 74 11.29 -8.69 -0.29
CA CYS A 74 12.26 -9.25 0.60
C CYS A 74 12.05 -10.76 0.75
N THR A 75 13.04 -11.55 0.34
CA THR A 75 13.09 -13.01 0.52
C THR A 75 13.98 -13.43 1.67
N LYS A 76 14.84 -12.50 2.13
CA LYS A 76 15.79 -12.74 3.22
C LYS A 76 16.16 -11.42 3.88
N LEU A 77 15.99 -11.35 5.20
CA LEU A 77 16.45 -10.19 5.97
C LEU A 77 17.98 -10.07 5.95
N ILE A 78 18.45 -8.84 5.87
CA ILE A 78 19.85 -8.54 6.23
C ILE A 78 19.97 -8.75 7.74
N LYS A 79 20.90 -9.63 8.17
CA LYS A 79 21.18 -9.83 9.59
C LYS A 79 21.54 -8.49 10.23
N ASN A 80 20.75 -8.07 11.19
CA ASN A 80 21.02 -6.91 12.04
C ASN A 80 20.60 -7.25 13.47
N ASP A 81 21.21 -6.59 14.44
CA ASP A 81 20.91 -6.79 15.86
C ASP A 81 19.65 -6.03 16.28
N THR A 82 18.68 -5.87 15.39
CA THR A 82 17.44 -5.15 15.69
C THR A 82 16.62 -5.92 16.71
N ASN A 83 16.57 -5.40 17.93
CA ASN A 83 15.71 -5.95 18.97
C ASN A 83 14.23 -5.62 18.68
N THR A 84 13.44 -6.65 18.41
CA THR A 84 12.01 -6.57 18.10
C THR A 84 11.10 -6.92 19.29
N SER A 85 11.64 -7.15 20.48
CA SER A 85 10.88 -7.57 21.67
C SER A 85 9.77 -6.59 22.12
N SER A 86 9.85 -5.33 21.68
CA SER A 86 8.83 -4.31 21.95
C SER A 86 7.68 -4.29 20.94
N VAL A 87 7.71 -5.17 19.92
CA VAL A 87 6.64 -5.28 18.91
C VAL A 87 5.61 -6.28 19.42
N GLU A 88 4.36 -5.86 19.44
CA GLU A 88 3.23 -6.72 19.84
C GLU A 88 2.13 -6.73 18.79
N TYR A 89 1.31 -7.79 18.78
CA TYR A 89 0.10 -7.83 17.96
C TYR A 89 -0.98 -6.93 18.56
N ALA A 90 -1.73 -6.26 17.71
CA ALA A 90 -2.86 -5.44 18.12
C ALA A 90 -3.99 -6.28 18.70
N LYS A 91 -4.75 -5.68 19.62
CA LYS A 91 -5.91 -6.28 20.30
C LYS A 91 -7.18 -5.49 19.96
N GLN A 92 -8.34 -6.07 20.21
CA GLN A 92 -9.63 -5.39 20.00
C GLN A 92 -9.73 -4.03 20.72
N SER A 93 -9.10 -3.90 21.88
CA SER A 93 -9.01 -2.63 22.62
C SER A 93 -8.27 -1.52 21.87
N ASP A 94 -7.45 -1.86 20.89
CA ASP A 94 -6.59 -0.92 20.16
C ASP A 94 -7.26 -0.34 18.90
N VAL A 95 -8.41 -0.90 18.51
CA VAL A 95 -9.13 -0.55 17.27
C VAL A 95 -9.30 0.96 17.13
N GLN A 96 -9.81 1.62 18.16
CA GLN A 96 -10.09 3.07 18.08
C GLN A 96 -8.81 3.90 17.93
N GLU A 97 -7.74 3.53 18.65
CA GLU A 97 -6.47 4.26 18.57
C GLU A 97 -5.78 4.03 17.23
N ILE A 98 -5.78 2.80 16.71
CA ILE A 98 -5.22 2.48 15.39
C ILE A 98 -6.02 3.19 14.28
N ALA A 99 -7.35 3.17 14.34
CA ALA A 99 -8.20 3.87 13.38
C ALA A 99 -7.91 5.38 13.35
N ASN A 100 -7.73 6.00 14.50
CA ASN A 100 -7.34 7.41 14.61
C ASN A 100 -5.94 7.67 13.97
N ILE A 101 -4.99 6.78 14.19
CA ILE A 101 -3.65 6.89 13.57
C ILE A 101 -3.75 6.83 12.04
N ILE A 102 -4.50 5.86 11.51
CA ILE A 102 -4.69 5.70 10.06
C ILE A 102 -5.45 6.89 9.47
N TYR A 103 -6.48 7.37 10.14
CA TYR A 103 -7.22 8.55 9.73
C TYR A 103 -6.32 9.79 9.62
N GLN A 104 -5.49 10.06 10.64
CA GLN A 104 -4.53 11.18 10.61
C GLN A 104 -3.46 10.99 9.53
N PHE A 105 -2.98 9.77 9.33
CA PHE A 105 -2.05 9.47 8.25
C PHE A 105 -2.67 9.76 6.88
N ASN A 106 -3.93 9.34 6.64
CA ASN A 106 -4.62 9.61 5.38
C ASN A 106 -4.91 11.10 5.16
N LEU A 107 -5.27 11.85 6.19
CA LEU A 107 -5.42 13.30 6.09
C LEU A 107 -4.12 13.99 5.61
N ASN A 108 -2.99 13.54 6.14
CA ASN A 108 -1.69 14.12 5.78
C ASN A 108 -1.23 13.76 4.36
N VAL A 109 -1.64 12.59 3.85
CA VAL A 109 -1.20 12.07 2.54
C VAL A 109 -2.17 12.45 1.42
N HIS A 110 -3.49 12.39 1.67
CA HIS A 110 -4.50 12.47 0.62
C HIS A 110 -5.34 13.75 0.66
N GLN A 111 -5.15 14.64 1.66
CA GLN A 111 -5.91 15.89 1.88
C GLN A 111 -7.43 15.70 1.99
N HIS A 112 -7.96 14.54 1.63
CA HIS A 112 -9.35 14.14 1.79
C HIS A 112 -9.41 12.81 2.53
N SER A 113 -10.31 12.70 3.49
CA SER A 113 -10.48 11.47 4.27
C SER A 113 -11.95 11.12 4.37
N GLU A 114 -12.24 9.83 4.30
CA GLU A 114 -13.56 9.30 4.64
C GLU A 114 -13.88 9.54 6.13
N PRO A 115 -15.15 9.45 6.55
CA PRO A 115 -15.51 9.53 7.96
C PRO A 115 -14.73 8.50 8.80
N ILE A 116 -14.34 8.89 10.00
CA ILE A 116 -13.53 8.02 10.89
C ILE A 116 -14.17 6.67 11.18
N SER A 117 -15.51 6.60 11.16
CA SER A 117 -16.25 5.34 11.31
C SER A 117 -15.86 4.28 10.28
N THR A 118 -15.55 4.68 9.04
CA THR A 118 -15.09 3.76 7.98
C THR A 118 -13.77 3.11 8.37
N PHE A 119 -12.85 3.88 8.95
CA PHE A 119 -11.55 3.37 9.42
C PHE A 119 -11.70 2.46 10.64
N VAL A 120 -12.63 2.77 11.54
CA VAL A 120 -12.90 1.93 12.71
C VAL A 120 -13.40 0.55 12.29
N ASP A 121 -14.36 0.49 11.37
CA ASP A 121 -14.90 -0.78 10.87
C ASP A 121 -13.83 -1.58 10.12
N ASP A 122 -13.02 -0.92 9.30
CA ASP A 122 -11.96 -1.54 8.53
C ASP A 122 -10.85 -2.11 9.45
N VAL A 123 -10.39 -1.35 10.42
CA VAL A 123 -9.41 -1.81 11.42
C VAL A 123 -9.98 -2.94 12.25
N LYS A 124 -11.23 -2.86 12.71
CA LYS A 124 -11.89 -3.89 13.49
C LYS A 124 -11.90 -5.23 12.76
N ASN A 125 -12.20 -5.22 11.46
CA ASN A 125 -12.25 -6.43 10.63
C ASN A 125 -10.87 -7.04 10.39
N ARG A 126 -9.80 -6.25 10.48
CA ARG A 126 -8.43 -6.66 10.18
C ARG A 126 -7.47 -6.53 11.36
N ILE A 127 -7.97 -6.41 12.57
CA ILE A 127 -7.16 -6.10 13.76
C ILE A 127 -6.01 -7.10 13.98
N ASN A 128 -6.24 -8.37 13.72
CA ASN A 128 -5.25 -9.43 13.86
C ASN A 128 -4.06 -9.32 12.90
N ASN A 129 -4.17 -8.49 11.87
CA ASN A 129 -3.10 -8.25 10.90
C ASN A 129 -2.17 -7.12 11.33
N PHE A 130 -2.55 -6.35 12.36
CA PHE A 130 -1.77 -5.23 12.84
C PHE A 130 -0.75 -5.66 13.90
N VAL A 131 0.42 -5.05 13.81
CA VAL A 131 1.41 -5.01 14.87
C VAL A 131 1.70 -3.58 15.26
N LEU A 132 2.13 -3.39 16.48
CA LEU A 132 2.36 -2.06 17.03
C LEU A 132 3.54 -2.04 18.01
N ILE A 133 4.03 -0.84 18.29
CA ILE A 133 4.89 -0.55 19.44
C ILE A 133 4.17 0.47 20.30
N ARG A 134 4.17 0.21 21.61
CA ARG A 134 3.57 1.07 22.63
C ARG A 134 4.65 1.63 23.56
N LEU A 135 4.57 2.91 23.83
CA LEU A 135 5.39 3.60 24.84
C LEU A 135 4.44 4.39 25.74
N ASP A 136 4.60 4.27 27.02
CA ASP A 136 3.77 4.97 28.05
C ASP A 136 2.26 4.80 27.77
N ASN A 137 1.84 3.57 27.51
CA ASN A 137 0.45 3.17 27.15
C ASN A 137 -0.11 3.82 25.87
N LYS A 138 0.71 4.46 25.06
CA LYS A 138 0.31 5.08 23.79
C LYS A 138 0.89 4.30 22.60
N ILE A 139 0.08 4.01 21.60
CA ILE A 139 0.55 3.41 20.34
C ILE A 139 1.37 4.46 19.57
N VAL A 140 2.64 4.19 19.36
CA VAL A 140 3.57 5.13 18.72
C VAL A 140 4.01 4.73 17.32
N SER A 141 3.91 3.44 16.99
CA SER A 141 4.22 2.94 15.66
C SER A 141 3.34 1.75 15.32
N ILE A 142 2.92 1.63 14.07
CA ILE A 142 2.07 0.54 13.56
C ILE A 142 2.56 0.06 12.20
N ALA A 143 2.20 -1.17 11.85
CA ALA A 143 2.20 -1.72 10.50
C ALA A 143 1.17 -2.86 10.42
N GLN A 144 0.76 -3.25 9.21
CA GLN A 144 -0.14 -4.38 9.03
C GLN A 144 0.27 -5.27 7.86
N LYS A 145 -0.08 -6.56 7.96
CA LYS A 145 -0.07 -7.48 6.83
C LYS A 145 -1.34 -7.27 6.00
N THR A 146 -1.19 -7.30 4.67
CA THR A 146 -2.30 -7.18 3.73
C THR A 146 -2.05 -8.05 2.50
N ARG A 147 -3.07 -8.27 1.68
CA ARG A 147 -2.95 -8.98 0.39
C ARG A 147 -2.08 -10.24 0.50
N GLU A 148 -2.48 -11.14 1.37
CA GLU A 148 -1.78 -12.38 1.62
C GLU A 148 -2.37 -13.51 0.74
N ASP A 149 -1.50 -14.23 0.02
CA ASP A 149 -1.81 -15.44 -0.71
C ASP A 149 -0.86 -16.60 -0.30
N GLU A 150 -0.76 -17.64 -1.11
CA GLU A 150 0.09 -18.80 -0.82
C GLU A 150 1.58 -18.45 -0.80
N ASN A 151 2.04 -17.52 -1.63
CA ASN A 151 3.45 -17.22 -1.88
C ASN A 151 3.88 -15.83 -1.41
N LEU A 152 2.95 -14.89 -1.32
CA LEU A 152 3.22 -13.48 -1.11
C LEU A 152 2.42 -12.93 0.08
N CYS A 153 3.01 -11.98 0.78
CA CYS A 153 2.29 -11.19 1.78
C CYS A 153 2.79 -9.74 1.74
N SER A 154 1.85 -8.81 1.55
CA SER A 154 2.16 -7.38 1.54
C SER A 154 2.19 -6.80 2.96
N ILE A 155 3.10 -5.85 3.20
CA ILE A 155 3.08 -4.99 4.38
C ILE A 155 2.62 -3.60 3.96
N SER A 156 1.72 -3.01 4.73
CA SER A 156 1.21 -1.66 4.52
C SER A 156 0.98 -0.90 5.83
N SER A 157 0.51 0.35 5.74
CA SER A 157 0.21 1.22 6.88
C SER A 157 1.38 1.35 7.87
N VAL A 158 2.60 1.39 7.34
CA VAL A 158 3.81 1.58 8.15
C VAL A 158 3.87 3.03 8.58
N TYR A 159 3.58 3.29 9.84
CA TYR A 159 3.54 4.63 10.39
C TYR A 159 4.19 4.72 11.76
N THR A 160 4.89 5.81 12.00
CA THR A 160 5.39 6.19 13.33
C THR A 160 4.98 7.63 13.60
N ARG A 161 4.40 7.88 14.76
CA ARG A 161 4.00 9.23 15.20
C ARG A 161 5.20 10.18 15.15
N GLU A 162 4.97 11.41 14.77
CA GLU A 162 6.03 12.40 14.51
C GLU A 162 7.00 12.59 15.66
N ASP A 163 6.49 12.76 16.87
CA ASP A 163 7.28 12.94 18.10
C ASP A 163 8.16 11.73 18.46
N TYR A 164 7.91 10.59 17.80
CA TYR A 164 8.61 9.32 18.05
C TYR A 164 9.46 8.85 16.87
N ARG A 165 9.56 9.64 15.81
CA ARG A 165 10.42 9.35 14.64
C ARG A 165 11.91 9.40 15.01
N CYS A 166 12.76 8.89 14.13
CA CYS A 166 14.21 8.81 14.28
C CYS A 166 14.70 7.97 15.48
N ARG A 167 13.83 7.11 16.04
CA ARG A 167 14.16 6.20 17.16
C ARG A 167 14.24 4.73 16.73
N GLY A 168 14.25 4.45 15.43
CA GLY A 168 14.33 3.09 14.88
C GLY A 168 13.05 2.26 15.02
N LEU A 169 11.90 2.84 15.42
CA LEU A 169 10.67 2.10 15.67
C LEU A 169 10.11 1.44 14.41
N SER A 170 10.08 2.15 13.27
CA SER A 170 9.66 1.58 11.99
C SER A 170 10.56 0.41 11.58
N ARG A 171 11.87 0.49 11.83
CA ARG A 171 12.80 -0.62 11.58
C ARG A 171 12.44 -1.86 12.40
N LYS A 172 12.14 -1.69 13.71
CA LYS A 172 11.75 -2.80 14.58
C LYS A 172 10.50 -3.49 14.08
N ILE A 173 9.44 -2.72 13.77
CA ILE A 173 8.18 -3.25 13.26
C ILE A 173 8.37 -3.98 11.93
N MET A 174 9.08 -3.35 10.99
CA MET A 174 9.31 -3.93 9.67
C MET A 174 10.16 -5.20 9.74
N THR A 175 11.22 -5.19 10.55
CA THR A 175 12.03 -6.40 10.78
C THR A 175 11.18 -7.53 11.36
N PHE A 176 10.33 -7.23 12.36
CA PHE A 176 9.45 -8.22 12.97
C PHE A 176 8.48 -8.83 11.94
N LEU A 177 7.69 -8.01 11.25
CA LEU A 177 6.69 -8.50 10.27
C LEU A 177 7.34 -9.22 9.09
N THR A 178 8.42 -8.67 8.55
CA THR A 178 9.13 -9.29 7.42
C THR A 178 9.66 -10.66 7.82
N ASN A 179 10.23 -10.80 9.02
CA ASN A 179 10.70 -12.08 9.52
C ASN A 179 9.56 -13.11 9.64
N GLN A 180 8.42 -12.71 10.22
CA GLN A 180 7.25 -13.57 10.34
C GLN A 180 6.72 -14.05 8.98
N ILE A 181 6.72 -13.18 7.98
CA ILE A 181 6.29 -13.54 6.62
C ILE A 181 7.28 -14.55 6.00
N ILE A 182 8.58 -14.29 6.10
CA ILE A 182 9.62 -15.18 5.55
C ILE A 182 9.62 -16.53 6.27
N GLU A 183 9.48 -16.56 7.59
CA GLU A 183 9.40 -17.80 8.38
C GLU A 183 8.15 -18.63 8.03
N SER A 184 7.08 -18.00 7.54
CA SER A 184 5.90 -18.70 7.02
C SER A 184 6.08 -19.25 5.60
N GLY A 185 7.28 -19.12 5.00
CA GLY A 185 7.60 -19.59 3.65
C GLY A 185 7.19 -18.63 2.53
N LYS A 186 6.79 -17.40 2.87
CA LYS A 186 6.31 -16.40 1.89
C LYS A 186 7.34 -15.31 1.63
N ILE A 187 7.17 -14.61 0.52
CA ILE A 187 7.92 -13.41 0.18
C ILE A 187 7.18 -12.18 0.71
N ALA A 188 7.87 -11.36 1.48
CA ALA A 188 7.32 -10.08 1.91
C ALA A 188 7.47 -9.04 0.79
N TYR A 189 6.40 -8.28 0.49
CA TYR A 189 6.47 -7.19 -0.46
C TYR A 189 5.75 -5.95 0.05
N LEU A 190 6.05 -4.81 -0.55
CA LEU A 190 5.41 -3.53 -0.22
C LEU A 190 5.45 -2.59 -1.43
N PHE A 191 4.56 -1.62 -1.39
CA PHE A 191 4.59 -0.47 -2.29
C PHE A 191 5.27 0.70 -1.58
N VAL A 192 6.18 1.37 -2.27
CA VAL A 192 6.92 2.50 -1.74
C VAL A 192 6.83 3.70 -2.69
N ASP A 193 6.60 4.88 -2.14
CA ASP A 193 6.64 6.12 -2.91
C ASP A 193 8.08 6.38 -3.38
N LYS A 194 8.26 6.52 -4.69
CA LYS A 194 9.56 6.84 -5.32
C LYS A 194 10.21 8.09 -4.74
N THR A 195 9.40 9.04 -4.33
CA THR A 195 9.86 10.34 -3.84
C THR A 195 10.18 10.36 -2.34
N ASN A 196 9.96 9.25 -1.62
CA ASN A 196 10.21 9.16 -0.18
C ASN A 196 11.55 8.46 0.14
N PRO A 197 12.68 9.20 0.24
CA PRO A 197 13.99 8.61 0.45
C PRO A 197 14.13 7.93 1.81
N ILE A 198 13.37 8.38 2.82
CA ILE A 198 13.44 7.83 4.18
C ILE A 198 12.90 6.39 4.19
N SER A 199 11.74 6.17 3.57
CA SER A 199 11.14 4.84 3.46
C SER A 199 11.99 3.92 2.58
N ASN A 200 12.46 4.42 1.44
CA ASN A 200 13.33 3.69 0.52
C ASN A 200 14.61 3.20 1.22
N HIS A 201 15.28 4.08 1.97
CA HIS A 201 16.46 3.72 2.74
C HIS A 201 16.14 2.71 3.86
N LEU A 202 15.03 2.89 4.56
CA LEU A 202 14.61 1.95 5.61
C LEU A 202 14.47 0.54 5.04
N TYR A 203 13.67 0.37 3.97
CA TYR A 203 13.36 -0.94 3.42
C TYR A 203 14.60 -1.61 2.81
N THR A 204 15.40 -0.88 2.03
CA THR A 204 16.66 -1.39 1.50
C THR A 204 17.59 -1.88 2.63
N SER A 205 17.68 -1.14 3.73
CA SER A 205 18.56 -1.45 4.86
C SER A 205 18.16 -2.69 5.66
N ILE A 206 16.96 -3.22 5.48
CA ILE A 206 16.49 -4.46 6.11
C ILE A 206 16.41 -5.64 5.15
N GLY A 207 16.66 -5.42 3.86
CA GLY A 207 16.79 -6.49 2.87
C GLY A 207 15.78 -6.46 1.72
N TYR A 208 14.97 -5.42 1.62
CA TYR A 208 14.11 -5.24 0.44
C TYR A 208 14.91 -4.76 -0.77
N SER A 209 14.54 -5.24 -1.94
CA SER A 209 15.05 -4.78 -3.22
C SER A 209 13.91 -4.44 -4.18
N TYR A 210 14.14 -3.52 -5.07
CA TYR A 210 13.19 -3.19 -6.15
C TYR A 210 13.07 -4.36 -7.13
N ILE A 211 11.89 -4.48 -7.76
CA ILE A 211 11.60 -5.45 -8.81
C ILE A 211 11.17 -4.75 -10.08
#